data_e16e58b6d127a87c3e34dac59ae84bcc
#
_entry.id   e16e58b6d127a87c3e34dac59ae84bcc
#
_cell.length_a   1.000
_cell.length_b   1.000
_cell.length_c   1.000
_cell.angle_alpha   90.00
_cell.angle_beta   90.00
_cell.angle_gamma   90.00
#
_symmetry.space_group_name_H-M   'P 1'
#
loop_
_entity.id
_entity.type
_entity.pdbx_description
1 polymer ?
#
loop_
_entity_poly.entity_id
_entity_poly.type
_entity_poly.pdbx_seq_one_letter_code
_entity_poly.pdbx_strand_id
1 'polypeptide(L)'
;MSEFDRLTDPATMKGLSFEEQTYEVSRRLAALTRRRFLAGSGALLATAGAAMPAFAQRKGGNLRIGRSSDPDTLDPQKTTSFTSHETFTQIFDGMVMRDEKGNVLPHLALSWEFQNDNKRVVFKLRPDVVFHDGTPLNAEAVAFTVKRHLDPATASPTKFICGPLTHAEVIDDLTIAYVYSAPFVTLWVGLGGAYQAILSPAAVQKLGNDFGRNPVGSGPFKFEKWQPDSGIKLVRNDKHMFINKRFKNDKPAHLDSIEYVVIPEDAPRLAALQSNEIQVIAGFNAVPLDKLAQVKRMRNVKLMQRTALSCFGLCFNTKLTPTSDLKVRQALSMAIDKNKVMQLALGGNGELAYSPLGPAFPQVLPNAKELAPKYDPAKAKALLQEAGATNLKLRLSTGDDGANRRACEVIQAELKAVGVEVAIEAVPGAEAAVIGRKGEHPLYMLNYRYTDGDVLHILLHKTGALNRGFYTDPRTDDLLDKQRLEFDPKKRDAMINEVQKIAIEQCWWLPLYADVTAVAIRDTVQDFENAWDARIYYKDVWLKA
;
A
#
# COMPACT_ATOMS: atom_id res chain seq x y z
N MET A 1 12.76 -26.01 1.86
CA MET A 1 12.43 -25.36 3.17
C MET A 1 13.58 -24.46 3.53
N SER A 2 13.36 -23.15 3.64
CA SER A 2 14.40 -22.19 4.04
C SER A 2 14.84 -22.45 5.49
N GLU A 3 16.02 -21.93 5.87
CA GLU A 3 16.50 -22.06 7.25
C GLU A 3 15.54 -21.38 8.25
N PHE A 4 14.85 -20.32 7.80
CA PHE A 4 13.79 -19.66 8.57
C PHE A 4 12.54 -20.55 8.72
N ASP A 5 12.16 -21.31 7.70
CA ASP A 5 11.03 -22.24 7.78
C ASP A 5 11.27 -23.33 8.83
N ARG A 6 12.52 -23.75 9.03
CA ARG A 6 12.90 -24.70 10.10
C ARG A 6 12.84 -24.07 11.49
N LEU A 7 13.08 -22.76 11.61
CA LEU A 7 13.03 -22.05 12.91
C LEU A 7 11.60 -21.82 13.38
N THR A 8 10.67 -21.64 12.47
CA THR A 8 9.26 -21.30 12.74
C THR A 8 8.30 -22.39 12.31
N ASP A 9 8.80 -23.62 12.07
CA ASP A 9 7.98 -24.75 11.64
C ASP A 9 6.93 -25.10 12.71
N PRO A 10 5.63 -24.97 12.39
CA PRO A 10 4.55 -25.29 13.33
C PRO A 10 4.58 -26.72 13.84
N ALA A 11 5.14 -27.67 13.06
CA ALA A 11 5.26 -29.06 13.46
C ALA A 11 6.25 -29.24 14.62
N THR A 12 7.32 -28.41 14.67
CA THR A 12 8.34 -28.47 15.72
C THR A 12 7.96 -27.64 16.96
N MET A 13 6.90 -26.83 16.86
CA MET A 13 6.38 -25.97 17.94
C MET A 13 5.09 -26.54 18.56
N LYS A 14 4.57 -27.63 18.01
CA LYS A 14 3.32 -28.26 18.47
C LYS A 14 3.45 -28.78 19.91
N GLY A 15 2.58 -28.29 20.79
CA GLY A 15 2.54 -28.69 22.20
C GLY A 15 3.35 -27.79 23.15
N LEU A 16 4.06 -26.80 22.63
CA LEU A 16 4.75 -25.79 23.43
C LEU A 16 3.81 -24.63 23.76
N SER A 17 3.91 -24.09 24.98
CA SER A 17 3.27 -22.82 25.35
C SER A 17 3.83 -21.65 24.51
N PHE A 18 3.12 -20.55 24.50
CA PHE A 18 3.56 -19.33 23.78
C PHE A 18 4.95 -18.86 24.22
N GLU A 19 5.25 -18.94 25.51
CA GLU A 19 6.57 -18.59 26.05
C GLU A 19 7.67 -19.55 25.59
N GLU A 20 7.39 -20.85 25.60
CA GLU A 20 8.32 -21.88 25.13
C GLU A 20 8.59 -21.76 23.63
N GLN A 21 7.56 -21.50 22.82
CA GLN A 21 7.70 -21.23 21.38
C GLN A 21 8.60 -20.01 21.15
N THR A 22 8.39 -18.94 21.89
CA THR A 22 9.17 -17.70 21.78
C THR A 22 10.63 -17.91 22.20
N TYR A 23 10.85 -18.64 23.31
CA TYR A 23 12.18 -19.02 23.77
C TYR A 23 12.91 -19.87 22.74
N GLU A 24 12.24 -20.87 22.16
CA GLU A 24 12.83 -21.77 21.18
C GLU A 24 13.17 -21.05 19.87
N VAL A 25 12.33 -20.14 19.37
CA VAL A 25 12.63 -19.28 18.22
C VAL A 25 13.85 -18.39 18.50
N SER A 26 13.88 -17.75 19.66
CA SER A 26 14.98 -16.88 20.06
C SER A 26 16.31 -17.67 20.23
N ARG A 27 16.24 -18.85 20.83
CA ARG A 27 17.39 -19.77 21.01
C ARG A 27 17.94 -20.24 19.66
N ARG A 28 17.09 -20.62 18.73
CA ARG A 28 17.45 -21.07 17.38
C ARG A 28 18.08 -19.94 16.56
N LEU A 29 17.54 -18.73 16.66
CA LEU A 29 18.11 -17.53 16.04
C LEU A 29 19.52 -17.22 16.58
N ALA A 30 19.70 -17.27 17.89
CA ALA A 30 21.02 -17.05 18.52
C ALA A 30 22.04 -18.12 18.11
N ALA A 31 21.60 -19.40 18.00
CA ALA A 31 22.48 -20.49 17.54
C ALA A 31 22.93 -20.34 16.08
N LEU A 32 22.05 -19.87 15.20
CA LEU A 32 22.40 -19.58 13.80
C LEU A 32 23.41 -18.45 13.68
N THR A 33 23.24 -17.39 14.45
CA THR A 33 24.15 -16.25 14.47
C THR A 33 25.55 -16.69 14.93
N ARG A 34 25.67 -17.55 15.97
CA ARG A 34 26.95 -18.11 16.44
C ARG A 34 27.58 -19.07 15.43
N ARG A 35 26.81 -19.97 14.80
CA ARG A 35 27.34 -20.90 13.77
C ARG A 35 27.90 -20.18 12.56
N ARG A 36 27.25 -19.10 12.11
CA ARG A 36 27.73 -18.29 10.97
C ARG A 36 28.97 -17.48 11.29
N PHE A 37 29.15 -17.05 12.54
CA PHE A 37 30.36 -16.38 12.99
C PHE A 37 31.59 -17.34 13.01
N LEU A 38 31.36 -18.63 13.34
CA LEU A 38 32.42 -19.66 13.36
C LEU A 38 32.73 -20.27 11.99
N ALA A 39 31.76 -20.26 11.04
CA ALA A 39 31.96 -20.82 9.70
C ALA A 39 32.74 -19.89 8.74
N GLY A 40 32.98 -18.64 9.12
CA GLY A 40 33.74 -17.67 8.34
C GLY A 40 35.27 -17.83 8.38
N SER A 41 35.79 -18.79 9.17
CA SER A 41 37.24 -18.92 9.46
C SER A 41 37.92 -20.17 8.90
N GLY A 42 37.35 -20.87 7.97
CA GLY A 42 38.00 -22.06 7.42
C GLY A 42 37.40 -22.64 6.17
N ALA A 43 37.93 -22.32 5.01
CA ALA A 43 38.11 -23.21 3.86
C ALA A 43 38.63 -22.44 2.64
N LEU A 44 39.94 -22.31 2.53
CA LEU A 44 40.68 -22.17 1.27
C LEU A 44 41.17 -23.56 0.90
N LEU A 45 40.52 -24.21 -0.06
CA LEU A 45 41.17 -25.25 -0.90
C LEU A 45 40.39 -25.42 -2.20
N ALA A 46 41.16 -25.39 -3.28
CA ALA A 46 40.79 -25.34 -4.67
C ALA A 46 40.12 -26.61 -5.20
N THR A 47 39.11 -26.45 -6.06
CA THR A 47 38.84 -27.38 -7.18
C THR A 47 38.48 -26.54 -8.40
N ALA A 48 39.37 -26.60 -9.41
CA ALA A 48 39.15 -26.03 -10.73
C ALA A 48 38.11 -26.90 -11.47
N GLY A 49 36.88 -26.43 -11.50
CA GLY A 49 35.83 -26.90 -12.40
C GLY A 49 35.30 -25.68 -13.14
N ALA A 50 35.13 -25.76 -14.46
CA ALA A 50 34.73 -24.67 -15.33
C ALA A 50 33.42 -24.02 -14.78
N ALA A 51 33.59 -22.96 -13.98
CA ALA A 51 32.49 -22.13 -13.52
C ALA A 51 32.11 -21.20 -14.67
N MET A 52 30.87 -21.27 -15.14
CA MET A 52 30.24 -20.09 -15.73
C MET A 52 30.53 -18.90 -14.80
N PRO A 53 30.82 -17.71 -15.32
CA PRO A 53 31.11 -16.56 -14.46
C PRO A 53 29.85 -16.31 -13.61
N ALA A 54 29.88 -16.78 -12.38
CA ALA A 54 29.00 -16.26 -11.35
C ALA A 54 29.39 -14.79 -11.24
N PHE A 55 28.57 -13.90 -11.77
CA PHE A 55 28.78 -12.46 -11.59
C PHE A 55 28.89 -12.21 -10.09
N ALA A 56 30.09 -11.87 -9.64
CA ALA A 56 30.33 -11.65 -8.23
C ALA A 56 29.42 -10.50 -7.77
N GLN A 57 28.58 -10.80 -6.80
CA GLN A 57 27.71 -9.81 -6.17
C GLN A 57 28.59 -8.70 -5.60
N ARG A 58 28.59 -7.53 -6.23
CA ARG A 58 29.38 -6.39 -5.79
C ARG A 58 28.73 -5.81 -4.53
N LYS A 59 29.44 -5.83 -3.41
CA LYS A 59 29.05 -5.04 -2.24
C LYS A 59 29.41 -3.58 -2.49
N GLY A 60 28.48 -2.68 -2.11
CA GLY A 60 28.69 -1.24 -2.22
C GLY A 60 28.02 -0.62 -3.42
N GLY A 61 28.23 0.67 -3.61
CA GLY A 61 27.69 1.49 -4.65
C GLY A 61 26.51 2.37 -4.19
N ASN A 62 26.27 3.43 -4.95
CA ASN A 62 25.18 4.36 -4.74
C ASN A 62 24.09 4.12 -5.79
N LEU A 63 22.86 3.83 -5.35
CA LEU A 63 21.70 3.69 -6.22
C LEU A 63 20.97 5.04 -6.30
N ARG A 64 20.87 5.62 -7.49
CA ARG A 64 20.11 6.86 -7.73
C ARG A 64 18.74 6.54 -8.30
N ILE A 65 17.71 7.08 -7.65
CA ILE A 65 16.30 6.78 -7.91
C ILE A 65 15.59 8.07 -8.30
N GLY A 66 15.12 8.16 -9.54
CA GLY A 66 14.31 9.28 -10.01
C GLY A 66 12.87 9.16 -9.56
N ARG A 67 12.32 10.24 -9.03
CA ARG A 67 10.89 10.37 -8.68
C ARG A 67 10.33 11.73 -9.15
N SER A 68 9.00 11.81 -9.22
CA SER A 68 8.32 13.02 -9.76
C SER A 68 8.14 14.13 -8.74
N SER A 69 8.19 13.82 -7.44
CA SER A 69 7.93 14.78 -6.36
C SER A 69 8.69 14.46 -5.09
N ASP A 70 8.87 15.45 -4.27
CA ASP A 70 9.44 15.34 -2.93
C ASP A 70 8.39 14.88 -1.91
N PRO A 71 8.76 14.20 -0.82
CA PRO A 71 7.86 13.98 0.31
C PRO A 71 7.54 15.31 1.03
N ASP A 72 6.37 15.37 1.62
CA ASP A 72 5.95 16.50 2.46
C ASP A 72 6.67 16.48 3.84
N THR A 73 6.84 15.30 4.40
CA THR A 73 7.58 15.05 5.65
C THR A 73 8.09 13.62 5.70
N LEU A 74 9.13 13.36 6.51
CA LEU A 74 9.60 12.02 6.85
C LEU A 74 9.19 11.58 8.26
N ASP A 75 8.17 12.20 8.85
CA ASP A 75 7.49 11.72 10.06
C ASP A 75 6.30 10.84 9.68
N PRO A 76 6.34 9.50 9.92
CA PRO A 76 5.29 8.58 9.51
C PRO A 76 3.90 8.88 10.09
N GLN A 77 3.84 9.58 11.22
CA GLN A 77 2.60 9.91 11.90
C GLN A 77 2.00 11.27 11.49
N LYS A 78 2.66 12.01 10.58
CA LYS A 78 2.26 13.38 10.20
C LYS A 78 1.78 13.51 8.75
N THR A 79 1.70 12.41 8.00
CA THR A 79 1.33 12.45 6.58
C THR A 79 0.55 11.22 6.14
N THR A 80 -0.19 11.37 5.05
CA THR A 80 -0.80 10.28 4.26
C THR A 80 -0.16 10.16 2.87
N SER A 81 0.91 10.90 2.60
CA SER A 81 1.58 10.93 1.30
C SER A 81 2.23 9.59 0.95
N PHE A 82 1.94 9.06 -0.24
CA PHE A 82 2.62 7.87 -0.76
C PHE A 82 4.11 8.11 -1.02
N THR A 83 4.49 9.30 -1.48
CA THR A 83 5.89 9.67 -1.71
C THR A 83 6.72 9.61 -0.43
N SER A 84 6.15 10.07 0.69
CA SER A 84 6.75 9.94 2.02
C SER A 84 6.82 8.48 2.46
N HIS A 85 5.73 7.72 2.26
CA HIS A 85 5.62 6.32 2.63
C HIS A 85 6.70 5.44 1.98
N GLU A 86 7.04 5.67 0.71
CA GLU A 86 8.11 4.96 0.00
C GLU A 86 9.49 5.15 0.64
N THR A 87 9.75 6.33 1.19
CA THR A 87 11.00 6.64 1.90
C THR A 87 11.01 6.00 3.30
N PHE A 88 9.84 5.95 3.97
CA PHE A 88 9.71 5.35 5.30
C PHE A 88 10.19 3.90 5.35
N THR A 89 9.87 3.10 4.32
CA THR A 89 10.25 1.68 4.25
C THR A 89 11.75 1.42 4.26
N GLN A 90 12.56 2.46 4.03
CA GLN A 90 14.02 2.37 4.10
C GLN A 90 14.56 2.81 5.45
N ILE A 91 13.87 3.73 6.13
CA ILE A 91 14.35 4.36 7.37
C ILE A 91 13.80 3.63 8.60
N PHE A 92 12.58 3.12 8.52
CA PHE A 92 11.86 2.59 9.66
C PHE A 92 11.48 1.13 9.47
N ASP A 93 11.33 0.41 10.59
CA ASP A 93 10.72 -0.91 10.65
C ASP A 93 9.35 -0.84 11.31
N GLY A 94 8.42 -1.69 10.85
CA GLY A 94 7.13 -1.93 11.47
C GLY A 94 7.15 -3.13 12.42
N MET A 95 6.08 -3.34 13.15
CA MET A 95 5.94 -4.50 14.04
C MET A 95 5.99 -5.83 13.28
N VAL A 96 5.33 -5.89 12.13
CA VAL A 96 5.25 -7.07 11.26
C VAL A 96 5.48 -6.67 9.80
N MET A 97 5.62 -7.66 8.93
CA MET A 97 5.52 -7.49 7.48
C MET A 97 4.37 -8.34 6.94
N ARG A 98 4.02 -8.15 5.67
CA ARG A 98 3.01 -8.97 4.98
C ARG A 98 3.58 -9.49 3.66
N ASP A 99 3.22 -10.71 3.29
CA ASP A 99 3.48 -11.25 1.96
C ASP A 99 2.38 -10.85 0.96
N GLU A 100 2.55 -11.22 -0.31
CA GLU A 100 1.61 -10.89 -1.38
C GLU A 100 0.25 -11.60 -1.27
N LYS A 101 0.13 -12.59 -0.41
CA LYS A 101 -1.13 -13.27 -0.08
C LYS A 101 -1.83 -12.62 1.13
N GLY A 102 -1.21 -11.59 1.72
CA GLY A 102 -1.70 -10.93 2.93
C GLY A 102 -1.32 -11.63 4.23
N ASN A 103 -0.55 -12.75 4.18
CA ASN A 103 -0.10 -13.42 5.40
C ASN A 103 0.85 -12.52 6.18
N VAL A 104 0.70 -12.56 7.52
CA VAL A 104 1.54 -11.78 8.43
C VAL A 104 2.86 -12.49 8.66
N LEU A 105 3.96 -11.76 8.47
CA LEU A 105 5.31 -12.26 8.66
C LEU A 105 5.96 -11.59 9.86
N PRO A 106 6.68 -12.34 10.72
CA PRO A 106 7.46 -11.78 11.81
C PRO A 106 8.48 -10.74 11.29
N HIS A 107 8.60 -9.61 12.02
CA HIS A 107 9.61 -8.59 11.74
C HIS A 107 10.23 -8.06 13.04
N LEU A 108 9.83 -6.87 13.57
CA LEU A 108 10.20 -6.48 14.94
C LEU A 108 9.51 -7.36 15.98
N ALA A 109 8.24 -7.69 15.79
CA ALA A 109 7.57 -8.74 16.55
C ALA A 109 7.91 -10.11 15.98
N LEU A 110 8.45 -11.00 16.79
CA LEU A 110 8.79 -12.38 16.42
C LEU A 110 7.59 -13.31 16.52
N SER A 111 6.69 -13.04 17.47
CA SER A 111 5.45 -13.78 17.68
C SER A 111 4.40 -12.88 18.32
N TRP A 112 3.15 -13.34 18.30
CA TRP A 112 2.02 -12.64 18.91
C TRP A 112 0.96 -13.64 19.36
N GLU A 113 0.20 -13.22 20.37
CA GLU A 113 -0.91 -13.98 20.93
C GLU A 113 -2.10 -13.06 21.15
N PHE A 114 -3.29 -13.52 20.74
CA PHE A 114 -4.55 -12.84 21.00
C PHE A 114 -5.14 -13.30 22.35
N GLN A 115 -5.58 -12.34 23.17
CA GLN A 115 -6.17 -12.53 24.48
C GLN A 115 -7.46 -11.72 24.61
N ASN A 116 -8.26 -11.98 25.65
CA ASN A 116 -9.46 -11.20 25.99
C ASN A 116 -10.41 -11.04 24.80
N ASP A 117 -10.86 -12.15 24.20
CA ASP A 117 -11.73 -12.16 23.03
C ASP A 117 -11.18 -11.29 21.89
N ASN A 118 -9.88 -11.41 21.60
CA ASN A 118 -9.15 -10.67 20.57
C ASN A 118 -9.08 -9.13 20.78
N LYS A 119 -9.35 -8.65 21.99
CA LYS A 119 -9.19 -7.23 22.33
C LYS A 119 -7.81 -6.88 22.85
N ARG A 120 -6.97 -7.85 23.09
CA ARG A 120 -5.60 -7.68 23.56
C ARG A 120 -4.67 -8.54 22.73
N VAL A 121 -3.61 -7.96 22.16
CA VAL A 121 -2.61 -8.68 21.38
C VAL A 121 -1.26 -8.49 22.02
N VAL A 122 -0.67 -9.57 22.52
CA VAL A 122 0.66 -9.56 23.14
C VAL A 122 1.70 -9.89 22.08
N PHE A 123 2.70 -9.05 21.96
CA PHE A 123 3.83 -9.20 21.03
C PHE A 123 5.11 -9.49 21.78
N LYS A 124 5.90 -10.44 21.29
CA LYS A 124 7.28 -10.65 21.69
C LYS A 124 8.22 -10.00 20.69
N LEU A 125 9.01 -9.05 21.14
CA LEU A 125 9.89 -8.27 20.29
C LEU A 125 11.22 -8.97 20.03
N ARG A 126 11.86 -8.61 18.94
CA ARG A 126 13.21 -9.02 18.61
C ARG A 126 14.21 -8.39 19.57
N PRO A 127 15.13 -9.18 20.16
CA PRO A 127 16.20 -8.63 20.97
C PRO A 127 17.26 -7.92 20.12
N ASP A 128 18.09 -7.09 20.76
CA ASP A 128 19.30 -6.48 20.20
C ASP A 128 19.06 -5.54 19.00
N VAL A 129 17.83 -5.03 18.83
CA VAL A 129 17.54 -4.00 17.84
C VAL A 129 17.86 -2.62 18.40
N VAL A 130 18.56 -1.82 17.61
CA VAL A 130 18.88 -0.43 17.95
C VAL A 130 18.42 0.52 16.87
N PHE A 131 17.98 1.69 17.26
CA PHE A 131 17.72 2.79 16.34
C PHE A 131 19.02 3.32 15.71
N HIS A 132 18.90 4.13 14.69
CA HIS A 132 20.04 4.75 13.98
C HIS A 132 20.90 5.64 14.88
N ASP A 133 20.30 6.20 15.94
CA ASP A 133 21.01 6.99 16.98
C ASP A 133 21.70 6.13 18.05
N GLY A 134 21.54 4.80 17.97
CA GLY A 134 22.14 3.84 18.90
C GLY A 134 21.30 3.54 20.14
N THR A 135 20.16 4.19 20.35
CA THR A 135 19.25 3.87 21.45
C THR A 135 18.54 2.53 21.20
N PRO A 136 18.18 1.77 22.26
CA PRO A 136 17.54 0.47 22.09
C PRO A 136 16.10 0.60 21.57
N LEU A 137 15.69 -0.33 20.70
CA LEU A 137 14.30 -0.52 20.33
C LEU A 137 13.72 -1.64 21.21
N ASN A 138 12.91 -1.25 22.18
CA ASN A 138 12.30 -2.13 23.16
C ASN A 138 10.79 -1.84 23.32
N ALA A 139 10.13 -2.47 24.26
CA ALA A 139 8.70 -2.31 24.52
C ALA A 139 8.33 -0.85 24.87
N GLU A 140 9.20 -0.12 25.59
CA GLU A 140 8.97 1.29 25.90
C GLU A 140 8.97 2.18 24.64
N ALA A 141 9.86 1.92 23.68
CA ALA A 141 9.88 2.65 22.42
C ALA A 141 8.61 2.40 21.58
N VAL A 142 8.11 1.16 21.60
CA VAL A 142 6.85 0.79 20.95
C VAL A 142 5.67 1.48 21.65
N ALA A 143 5.61 1.46 22.99
CA ALA A 143 4.56 2.12 23.77
C ALA A 143 4.55 3.65 23.53
N PHE A 144 5.73 4.28 23.50
CA PHE A 144 5.87 5.70 23.15
C PHE A 144 5.30 5.99 21.76
N THR A 145 5.62 5.16 20.77
CA THR A 145 5.15 5.34 19.39
C THR A 145 3.62 5.25 19.31
N VAL A 146 3.01 4.26 19.99
CA VAL A 146 1.55 4.12 20.06
C VAL A 146 0.91 5.31 20.75
N LYS A 147 1.43 5.71 21.92
CA LYS A 147 0.93 6.87 22.67
C LYS A 147 0.94 8.13 21.81
N ARG A 148 2.05 8.40 21.13
CA ARG A 148 2.18 9.57 20.24
C ARG A 148 1.18 9.52 19.08
N HIS A 149 0.96 8.35 18.47
CA HIS A 149 0.02 8.20 17.35
C HIS A 149 -1.43 8.45 17.78
N LEU A 150 -1.80 8.05 18.99
CA LEU A 150 -3.15 8.21 19.54
C LEU A 150 -3.40 9.61 20.14
N ASP A 151 -2.34 10.32 20.51
CA ASP A 151 -2.41 11.64 21.16
C ASP A 151 -3.05 12.67 20.21
N PRO A 152 -4.14 13.36 20.64
CA PRO A 152 -4.73 14.46 19.88
C PRO A 152 -3.74 15.58 19.53
N ALA A 153 -2.76 15.85 20.40
CA ALA A 153 -1.74 16.88 20.15
C ALA A 153 -0.81 16.53 18.98
N THR A 154 -0.65 15.26 18.66
CA THR A 154 0.06 14.82 17.45
C THR A 154 -0.71 15.18 16.19
N ALA A 155 -2.03 15.31 16.25
CA ALA A 155 -2.92 15.57 15.12
C ALA A 155 -2.62 14.66 13.92
N SER A 156 -2.41 13.36 14.19
CA SER A 156 -2.02 12.39 13.16
C SER A 156 -3.14 12.17 12.14
N PRO A 157 -2.91 12.43 10.85
CA PRO A 157 -3.89 12.17 9.81
C PRO A 157 -4.08 10.66 9.55
N THR A 158 -3.19 9.81 10.08
CA THR A 158 -3.22 8.35 9.94
C THR A 158 -3.76 7.64 11.18
N LYS A 159 -4.24 8.37 12.20
CA LYS A 159 -4.80 7.79 13.43
C LYS A 159 -5.90 6.75 13.16
N PHE A 160 -6.70 6.92 12.11
CA PHE A 160 -7.76 5.98 11.74
C PHE A 160 -7.25 4.55 11.46
N ILE A 161 -5.97 4.39 11.06
CA ILE A 161 -5.35 3.08 10.79
C ILE A 161 -5.18 2.26 12.08
N CYS A 162 -5.11 2.93 13.24
CA CYS A 162 -5.02 2.25 14.53
C CYS A 162 -6.33 1.53 14.90
N GLY A 163 -7.45 1.84 14.23
CA GLY A 163 -8.75 1.30 14.58
C GLY A 163 -9.15 1.62 16.02
N PRO A 164 -9.75 0.69 16.75
CA PRO A 164 -10.19 0.87 18.13
C PRO A 164 -9.07 0.70 19.17
N LEU A 165 -7.79 0.87 18.78
CA LEU A 165 -6.66 0.82 19.70
C LEU A 165 -6.77 1.91 20.76
N THR A 166 -6.70 1.54 22.03
CA THR A 166 -6.81 2.46 23.17
C THR A 166 -5.46 2.85 23.74
N HIS A 167 -4.56 1.88 23.91
CA HIS A 167 -3.21 2.07 24.44
C HIS A 167 -2.33 0.85 24.21
N ALA A 168 -1.07 0.95 24.57
CA ALA A 168 -0.15 -0.17 24.67
C ALA A 168 0.34 -0.32 26.11
N GLU A 169 0.50 -1.58 26.56
CA GLU A 169 0.97 -1.95 27.91
C GLU A 169 2.34 -2.61 27.81
N VAL A 170 3.34 -2.04 28.45
CA VAL A 170 4.65 -2.66 28.61
C VAL A 170 4.57 -3.76 29.66
N ILE A 171 4.92 -4.99 29.30
CA ILE A 171 4.94 -6.14 30.19
C ILE A 171 6.36 -6.37 30.72
N ASP A 172 7.32 -6.37 29.82
CA ASP A 172 8.75 -6.41 30.08
C ASP A 172 9.51 -5.73 28.92
N ASP A 173 10.83 -5.68 28.96
CA ASP A 173 11.66 -5.00 27.96
C ASP A 173 11.39 -5.41 26.51
N LEU A 174 10.98 -6.67 26.29
CA LEU A 174 10.76 -7.25 24.96
C LEU A 174 9.32 -7.75 24.76
N THR A 175 8.41 -7.44 25.70
CA THR A 175 7.02 -7.88 25.63
C THR A 175 6.09 -6.68 25.78
N ILE A 176 5.20 -6.50 24.81
CA ILE A 176 4.23 -5.42 24.81
C ILE A 176 2.86 -5.92 24.40
N ALA A 177 1.81 -5.41 25.01
CA ALA A 177 0.44 -5.67 24.60
C ALA A 177 -0.22 -4.43 23.98
N TYR A 178 -0.93 -4.62 22.87
CA TYR A 178 -1.84 -3.62 22.31
C TYR A 178 -3.25 -3.93 22.79
N VAL A 179 -3.91 -2.94 23.39
CA VAL A 179 -5.26 -3.07 23.96
C VAL A 179 -6.26 -2.31 23.12
N TYR A 180 -7.29 -3.01 22.66
CA TYR A 180 -8.35 -2.51 21.81
C TYR A 180 -9.68 -2.48 22.55
N SER A 181 -10.54 -1.51 22.27
CA SER A 181 -11.91 -1.46 22.82
C SER A 181 -12.85 -2.50 22.19
N ALA A 182 -12.51 -2.97 20.98
CA ALA A 182 -13.20 -4.05 20.25
C ALA A 182 -12.18 -4.91 19.50
N PRO A 183 -12.48 -6.16 19.13
CA PRO A 183 -11.65 -6.96 18.24
C PRO A 183 -11.37 -6.20 16.93
N PHE A 184 -10.21 -6.38 16.33
CA PHE A 184 -9.84 -5.62 15.13
C PHE A 184 -8.89 -6.42 14.24
N VAL A 185 -9.44 -7.20 13.29
CA VAL A 185 -8.65 -8.08 12.43
C VAL A 185 -7.75 -7.30 11.45
N THR A 186 -8.14 -6.09 11.08
CA THR A 186 -7.39 -5.25 10.14
C THR A 186 -6.17 -4.54 10.77
N LEU A 187 -5.88 -4.79 12.05
CA LEU A 187 -4.65 -4.30 12.71
C LEU A 187 -3.38 -4.62 11.91
N TRP A 188 -3.36 -5.75 11.19
CA TRP A 188 -2.21 -6.17 10.38
C TRP A 188 -1.90 -5.24 9.20
N VAL A 189 -2.90 -4.53 8.69
CA VAL A 189 -2.71 -3.52 7.64
C VAL A 189 -1.89 -2.36 8.17
N GLY A 190 -2.22 -1.89 9.36
CA GLY A 190 -1.50 -0.82 10.05
C GLY A 190 -0.10 -1.26 10.49
N LEU A 191 -0.02 -2.35 11.27
CA LEU A 191 1.23 -2.85 11.87
C LEU A 191 2.25 -3.33 10.84
N GLY A 192 1.80 -3.80 9.67
CA GLY A 192 2.66 -4.12 8.52
C GLY A 192 2.90 -2.92 7.60
N GLY A 193 2.35 -1.75 7.93
CA GLY A 193 2.48 -0.51 7.16
C GLY A 193 3.52 0.45 7.74
N ALA A 194 4.10 1.29 6.89
CA ALA A 194 5.11 2.24 7.33
C ALA A 194 4.56 3.41 8.16
N TYR A 195 3.25 3.68 8.11
CA TYR A 195 2.62 4.72 8.94
C TYR A 195 2.56 4.38 10.44
N GLN A 196 2.63 3.10 10.79
CA GLN A 196 2.74 2.63 12.18
C GLN A 196 4.15 2.11 12.50
N ALA A 197 5.15 2.57 11.77
CA ALA A 197 6.55 2.25 12.03
C ALA A 197 7.00 2.78 13.41
N ILE A 198 7.97 2.08 14.02
CA ILE A 198 8.44 2.39 15.36
C ILE A 198 9.47 3.53 15.31
N LEU A 199 9.28 4.53 16.15
CA LEU A 199 10.07 5.75 16.20
C LEU A 199 11.04 5.74 17.39
N SER A 200 12.24 6.36 17.23
CA SER A 200 13.14 6.62 18.37
C SER A 200 12.53 7.66 19.31
N PRO A 201 12.18 7.32 20.57
CA PRO A 201 11.68 8.30 21.53
C PRO A 201 12.67 9.44 21.78
N ALA A 202 13.96 9.11 21.87
CA ALA A 202 15.02 10.09 22.11
C ALA A 202 15.10 11.12 20.96
N ALA A 203 15.03 10.66 19.72
CA ALA A 203 15.07 11.53 18.57
C ALA A 203 13.81 12.41 18.46
N VAL A 204 12.62 11.83 18.67
CA VAL A 204 11.37 12.60 18.64
C VAL A 204 11.35 13.68 19.72
N GLN A 205 11.77 13.36 20.95
CA GLN A 205 11.83 14.32 22.06
C GLN A 205 12.86 15.43 21.79
N LYS A 206 14.04 15.07 21.26
CA LYS A 206 15.12 16.01 20.95
C LYS A 206 14.77 16.97 19.80
N LEU A 207 14.16 16.43 18.74
CA LEU A 207 13.96 17.17 17.48
C LEU A 207 12.57 17.83 17.39
N GLY A 208 11.58 17.35 18.15
CA GLY A 208 10.23 17.91 18.12
C GLY A 208 9.66 17.96 16.69
N ASN A 209 9.35 19.16 16.23
CA ASN A 209 8.81 19.38 14.88
C ASN A 209 9.82 19.11 13.76
N ASP A 210 11.11 19.17 14.04
CA ASP A 210 12.17 18.89 13.06
C ASP A 210 12.42 17.40 12.85
N PHE A 211 11.74 16.50 13.60
CA PHE A 211 11.87 15.07 13.43
C PHE A 211 11.54 14.63 11.99
N GLY A 212 10.52 15.22 11.39
CA GLY A 212 10.14 14.91 10.00
C GLY A 212 11.16 15.37 8.95
N ARG A 213 12.15 16.19 9.32
CA ARG A 213 13.28 16.59 8.47
C ARG A 213 14.56 15.85 8.79
N ASN A 214 14.65 15.24 9.97
CA ASN A 214 15.81 14.49 10.47
C ASN A 214 15.35 13.16 11.10
N PRO A 215 14.74 12.24 10.33
CA PRO A 215 14.12 11.05 10.86
C PRO A 215 15.16 10.06 11.41
N VAL A 216 14.81 9.42 12.51
CA VAL A 216 15.59 8.35 13.15
C VAL A 216 14.71 7.13 13.31
N GLY A 217 15.01 6.07 12.57
CA GLY A 217 14.36 4.77 12.62
C GLY A 217 15.33 3.65 12.95
N SER A 218 14.94 2.41 12.66
CA SER A 218 15.77 1.20 12.82
C SER A 218 16.04 0.50 11.49
N GLY A 219 15.49 0.98 10.39
CA GLY A 219 15.48 0.35 9.08
C GLY A 219 16.84 0.16 8.41
N PRO A 220 16.86 -0.44 7.19
CA PRO A 220 18.08 -0.82 6.50
C PRO A 220 18.98 0.35 6.05
N PHE A 221 18.41 1.56 5.99
CA PHE A 221 19.18 2.77 5.65
C PHE A 221 18.90 3.88 6.65
N LYS A 222 19.94 4.68 6.93
CA LYS A 222 19.89 5.86 7.81
C LYS A 222 19.74 7.12 6.99
N PHE A 223 18.99 8.07 7.48
CA PHE A 223 18.94 9.41 6.92
C PHE A 223 20.30 10.10 7.00
N GLU A 224 20.73 10.69 5.88
CA GLU A 224 21.94 11.51 5.82
C GLU A 224 21.59 12.98 5.56
N LYS A 225 20.84 13.26 4.48
CA LYS A 225 20.43 14.63 4.14
C LYS A 225 19.18 14.67 3.29
N TRP A 226 18.45 15.76 3.38
CA TRP A 226 17.36 16.13 2.50
C TRP A 226 17.50 17.57 2.05
N GLN A 227 17.60 17.77 0.75
CA GLN A 227 17.54 19.06 0.11
C GLN A 227 16.19 19.15 -0.63
N PRO A 228 15.27 20.01 -0.16
CA PRO A 228 13.96 20.16 -0.77
C PRO A 228 14.04 20.39 -2.28
N ASP A 229 13.11 19.81 -3.02
CA ASP A 229 12.99 19.85 -4.50
C ASP A 229 14.22 19.32 -5.26
N SER A 230 15.22 18.78 -4.57
CA SER A 230 16.41 18.17 -5.16
C SER A 230 16.50 16.69 -4.86
N GLY A 231 16.39 16.29 -3.59
CA GLY A 231 16.38 14.89 -3.23
C GLY A 231 16.78 14.56 -1.80
N ILE A 232 16.79 13.26 -1.53
CA ILE A 232 17.11 12.69 -0.22
C ILE A 232 18.19 11.65 -0.38
N LYS A 233 19.21 11.71 0.46
CA LYS A 233 20.25 10.69 0.55
C LYS A 233 20.14 9.91 1.86
N LEU A 234 20.16 8.59 1.73
CA LEU A 234 20.20 7.64 2.83
C LEU A 234 21.46 6.78 2.71
N VAL A 235 22.07 6.43 3.84
CA VAL A 235 23.28 5.59 3.90
C VAL A 235 22.97 4.28 4.61
N ARG A 236 23.71 3.23 4.28
CA ARG A 236 23.51 1.89 4.85
C ARG A 236 23.53 1.88 6.37
N ASN A 237 22.61 1.13 6.97
CA ASN A 237 22.64 0.77 8.37
C ASN A 237 23.35 -0.59 8.56
N ASP A 238 24.62 -0.57 8.95
CA ASP A 238 25.41 -1.80 9.14
C ASP A 238 24.92 -2.66 10.33
N LYS A 239 24.04 -2.14 11.18
CA LYS A 239 23.44 -2.87 12.30
C LYS A 239 22.12 -3.55 11.93
N HIS A 240 21.56 -3.31 10.73
CA HIS A 240 20.33 -3.95 10.30
C HIS A 240 20.57 -5.37 9.77
N MET A 241 20.52 -6.37 10.66
CA MET A 241 20.77 -7.78 10.34
C MET A 241 19.57 -8.65 10.72
N PHE A 242 18.41 -8.42 10.08
CA PHE A 242 17.19 -9.15 10.38
C PHE A 242 16.95 -10.29 9.41
N ILE A 243 16.71 -11.48 9.96
CA ILE A 243 16.17 -12.60 9.19
C ILE A 243 14.65 -12.37 9.07
N ASN A 244 14.18 -12.26 7.84
CA ASN A 244 12.77 -12.14 7.51
C ASN A 244 12.50 -12.90 6.21
N LYS A 245 11.36 -13.56 6.08
CA LYS A 245 10.98 -14.32 4.87
C LYS A 245 10.84 -13.44 3.62
N ARG A 246 10.62 -12.14 3.79
CA ARG A 246 10.52 -11.21 2.69
C ARG A 246 11.87 -10.91 2.04
N PHE A 247 12.95 -10.89 2.82
CA PHE A 247 14.28 -10.56 2.32
C PHE A 247 15.11 -11.83 2.06
N LYS A 248 15.86 -11.81 0.97
CA LYS A 248 16.87 -12.83 0.66
C LYS A 248 18.15 -12.63 1.49
N ASN A 249 18.44 -11.37 1.84
CA ASN A 249 19.61 -10.93 2.54
C ASN A 249 19.33 -10.73 4.05
N ASP A 250 19.97 -11.53 4.88
CA ASP A 250 19.91 -11.44 6.35
C ASP A 250 20.99 -10.51 6.95
N LYS A 251 21.88 -9.96 6.11
CA LYS A 251 22.96 -9.01 6.45
C LYS A 251 22.50 -7.57 6.19
N PRO A 252 23.33 -6.56 6.50
CA PRO A 252 23.09 -5.20 6.04
C PRO A 252 22.85 -5.12 4.53
N ALA A 253 22.20 -4.08 4.07
CA ALA A 253 21.96 -3.85 2.65
C ALA A 253 23.25 -3.94 1.84
N HIS A 254 23.15 -4.37 0.58
CA HIS A 254 24.35 -4.49 -0.29
C HIS A 254 24.88 -3.12 -0.71
N LEU A 255 23.97 -2.15 -0.94
CA LEU A 255 24.29 -0.78 -1.34
C LEU A 255 24.94 0.00 -0.18
N ASP A 256 25.87 0.91 -0.49
CA ASP A 256 26.42 1.86 0.49
C ASP A 256 25.42 2.99 0.78
N SER A 257 24.68 3.41 -0.26
CA SER A 257 23.69 4.48 -0.14
C SER A 257 22.61 4.37 -1.22
N ILE A 258 21.49 5.02 -0.96
CA ILE A 258 20.45 5.31 -1.94
C ILE A 258 20.20 6.81 -1.97
N GLU A 259 19.98 7.35 -3.17
CA GLU A 259 19.72 8.76 -3.39
C GLU A 259 18.44 8.92 -4.22
N TYR A 260 17.42 9.46 -3.62
CA TYR A 260 16.23 9.89 -4.34
C TYR A 260 16.51 11.23 -5.01
N VAL A 261 16.28 11.31 -6.30
CA VAL A 261 16.49 12.50 -7.12
C VAL A 261 15.12 12.99 -7.61
N VAL A 262 14.77 14.22 -7.31
CA VAL A 262 13.49 14.80 -7.74
C VAL A 262 13.66 15.35 -9.14
N ILE A 263 12.94 14.78 -10.10
CA ILE A 263 12.89 15.20 -11.50
C ILE A 263 11.39 15.24 -11.87
N PRO A 264 10.71 16.38 -11.70
CA PRO A 264 9.27 16.48 -11.86
C PRO A 264 8.79 16.11 -13.27
N GLU A 265 9.49 16.61 -14.28
CA GLU A 265 9.11 16.43 -15.68
C GLU A 265 9.44 15.03 -16.21
N ASP A 266 8.49 14.43 -16.92
CA ASP A 266 8.59 13.06 -17.44
C ASP A 266 9.75 12.87 -18.43
N ALA A 267 9.91 13.78 -19.39
CA ALA A 267 10.93 13.65 -20.42
C ALA A 267 12.37 13.76 -19.86
N PRO A 268 12.73 14.73 -19.02
CA PRO A 268 14.01 14.75 -18.32
C PRO A 268 14.24 13.52 -17.45
N ARG A 269 13.22 13.03 -16.72
CA ARG A 269 13.33 11.85 -15.88
C ARG A 269 13.64 10.59 -16.68
N LEU A 270 12.99 10.39 -17.82
CA LEU A 270 13.26 9.30 -18.75
C LEU A 270 14.65 9.43 -19.40
N ALA A 271 15.08 10.64 -19.74
CA ALA A 271 16.42 10.91 -20.28
C ALA A 271 17.52 10.59 -19.27
N ALA A 272 17.34 10.95 -17.99
CA ALA A 272 18.26 10.63 -16.89
C ALA A 272 18.41 9.10 -16.69
N LEU A 273 17.32 8.33 -16.84
CA LEU A 273 17.39 6.86 -16.83
C LEU A 273 18.16 6.32 -18.04
N GLN A 274 17.92 6.87 -19.23
CA GLN A 274 18.58 6.45 -20.46
C GLN A 274 20.08 6.72 -20.43
N SER A 275 20.51 7.87 -19.90
CA SER A 275 21.92 8.27 -19.76
C SER A 275 22.64 7.58 -18.59
N ASN A 276 21.94 6.80 -17.76
CA ASN A 276 22.46 6.21 -16.53
C ASN A 276 22.80 7.23 -15.43
N GLU A 277 22.27 8.42 -15.50
CA GLU A 277 22.35 9.40 -14.41
C GLU A 277 21.57 8.93 -13.18
N ILE A 278 20.42 8.27 -13.40
CA ILE A 278 19.68 7.49 -12.41
C ILE A 278 19.56 6.04 -12.88
N GLN A 279 19.50 5.09 -11.95
CA GLN A 279 19.39 3.66 -12.28
C GLN A 279 17.97 3.11 -12.14
N VAL A 280 17.11 3.83 -11.45
CA VAL A 280 15.73 3.43 -11.17
C VAL A 280 14.81 4.63 -11.36
N ILE A 281 13.66 4.43 -11.99
CA ILE A 281 12.50 5.32 -11.83
C ILE A 281 11.46 4.51 -11.07
N ALA A 282 11.16 4.93 -9.86
CA ALA A 282 10.22 4.27 -8.97
C ALA A 282 9.50 5.30 -8.11
N GLY A 283 8.32 4.93 -7.65
CA GLY A 283 7.50 5.76 -6.81
C GLY A 283 6.13 6.06 -7.41
N PHE A 284 5.32 6.72 -6.63
CA PHE A 284 3.95 7.08 -7.02
C PHE A 284 3.97 7.94 -8.30
N ASN A 285 3.36 7.42 -9.37
CA ASN A 285 3.30 8.06 -10.68
C ASN A 285 4.67 8.46 -11.29
N ALA A 286 5.77 7.83 -10.85
CA ALA A 286 7.10 8.19 -11.32
C ALA A 286 7.37 7.74 -12.76
N VAL A 287 6.84 6.58 -13.18
CA VAL A 287 6.87 6.15 -14.59
C VAL A 287 5.55 6.56 -15.25
N PRO A 288 5.57 7.46 -16.25
CA PRO A 288 4.35 7.91 -16.91
C PRO A 288 3.70 6.77 -17.69
N LEU A 289 2.41 6.50 -17.43
CA LEU A 289 1.70 5.34 -17.98
C LEU A 289 1.49 5.45 -19.50
N ASP A 290 1.37 6.63 -20.06
CA ASP A 290 1.29 6.88 -21.50
C ASP A 290 2.63 6.68 -22.23
N LYS A 291 3.75 6.62 -21.51
CA LYS A 291 5.11 6.41 -22.05
C LYS A 291 5.64 4.99 -21.86
N LEU A 292 4.86 4.06 -21.32
CA LEU A 292 5.34 2.68 -21.06
C LEU A 292 5.88 1.99 -22.31
N ALA A 293 5.26 2.22 -23.48
CA ALA A 293 5.75 1.70 -24.76
C ALA A 293 7.13 2.26 -25.14
N GLN A 294 7.40 3.52 -24.81
CA GLN A 294 8.72 4.15 -25.00
C GLN A 294 9.74 3.51 -24.04
N VAL A 295 9.41 3.38 -22.76
CA VAL A 295 10.29 2.76 -21.74
C VAL A 295 10.65 1.33 -22.11
N LYS A 296 9.71 0.52 -22.61
CA LYS A 296 9.97 -0.85 -23.08
C LYS A 296 11.01 -0.94 -24.22
N ARG A 297 11.20 0.12 -25.00
CA ARG A 297 12.16 0.19 -26.12
C ARG A 297 13.52 0.75 -25.70
N MET A 298 13.67 1.26 -24.49
CA MET A 298 14.94 1.78 -23.99
C MET A 298 15.98 0.67 -23.87
N ARG A 299 17.20 0.93 -24.36
CA ARG A 299 18.31 -0.03 -24.22
C ARG A 299 18.74 -0.13 -22.77
N ASN A 300 19.03 -1.36 -22.32
CA ASN A 300 19.52 -1.65 -20.96
C ASN A 300 18.55 -1.19 -19.86
N VAL A 301 17.26 -1.10 -20.18
CA VAL A 301 16.19 -0.76 -19.22
C VAL A 301 15.17 -1.88 -19.20
N LYS A 302 14.82 -2.34 -18.01
CA LYS A 302 13.74 -3.29 -17.77
C LYS A 302 12.56 -2.54 -17.18
N LEU A 303 11.39 -2.65 -17.83
CA LEU A 303 10.13 -2.18 -17.29
C LEU A 303 9.45 -3.31 -16.52
N MET A 304 9.14 -3.06 -15.26
CA MET A 304 8.36 -3.94 -14.40
C MET A 304 6.98 -3.32 -14.20
N GLN A 305 5.93 -4.09 -14.43
CA GLN A 305 4.55 -3.64 -14.30
C GLN A 305 3.77 -4.64 -13.44
N ARG A 306 2.83 -4.14 -12.66
CA ARG A 306 1.90 -4.95 -11.87
C ARG A 306 0.59 -4.19 -11.75
N THR A 307 -0.54 -4.90 -11.86
CA THR A 307 -1.85 -4.32 -11.53
C THR A 307 -1.86 -3.86 -10.08
N ALA A 308 -2.24 -2.61 -9.87
CA ALA A 308 -2.26 -2.03 -8.53
C ALA A 308 -3.44 -2.55 -7.71
N LEU A 309 -3.28 -2.59 -6.38
CA LEU A 309 -4.39 -2.76 -5.45
C LEU A 309 -5.20 -1.47 -5.39
N SER A 310 -5.90 -1.16 -6.47
CA SER A 310 -6.64 0.08 -6.69
C SER A 310 -7.94 -0.21 -7.41
N CYS A 311 -8.85 0.74 -7.37
CA CYS A 311 -9.97 0.80 -8.30
C CYS A 311 -10.32 2.25 -8.57
N PHE A 312 -10.53 2.55 -9.84
CA PHE A 312 -11.09 3.79 -10.35
C PHE A 312 -12.53 3.55 -10.73
N GLY A 313 -13.43 4.43 -10.35
CA GLY A 313 -14.83 4.24 -10.65
C GLY A 313 -15.68 5.48 -10.44
N LEU A 314 -16.87 5.42 -10.99
CA LEU A 314 -17.88 6.47 -10.91
C LEU A 314 -18.86 6.16 -9.78
N CYS A 315 -18.87 6.98 -8.73
CA CYS A 315 -19.86 6.92 -7.65
C CYS A 315 -21.15 7.60 -8.08
N PHE A 316 -22.27 6.98 -7.79
CA PHE A 316 -23.60 7.56 -7.94
C PHE A 316 -24.12 8.01 -6.59
N ASN A 317 -24.44 9.29 -6.43
CA ASN A 317 -25.00 9.82 -5.19
C ASN A 317 -26.45 9.39 -5.03
N THR A 318 -26.70 8.48 -4.08
CA THR A 318 -28.04 7.90 -3.86
C THR A 318 -29.02 8.83 -3.12
N LYS A 319 -28.54 9.99 -2.63
CA LYS A 319 -29.41 11.01 -2.02
C LYS A 319 -29.98 12.00 -3.01
N LEU A 320 -29.41 12.09 -4.21
CA LEU A 320 -29.79 13.09 -5.20
C LEU A 320 -30.62 12.47 -6.33
N THR A 321 -31.73 13.13 -6.70
CA THR A 321 -32.42 12.83 -7.94
C THR A 321 -31.59 13.36 -9.11
N PRO A 322 -31.43 12.59 -10.22
CA PRO A 322 -32.09 11.32 -10.52
C PRO A 322 -31.29 10.07 -10.08
N THR A 323 -30.08 10.20 -9.56
CA THR A 323 -29.21 9.06 -9.21
C THR A 323 -29.68 8.27 -7.96
N SER A 324 -30.69 8.76 -7.23
CA SER A 324 -31.39 7.98 -6.21
C SER A 324 -32.19 6.79 -6.79
N ASP A 325 -32.62 6.87 -8.05
CA ASP A 325 -33.30 5.78 -8.73
C ASP A 325 -32.33 4.71 -9.22
N LEU A 326 -32.57 3.44 -8.85
CA LEU A 326 -31.77 2.30 -9.27
C LEU A 326 -31.78 2.12 -10.80
N LYS A 327 -32.93 2.29 -11.48
CA LYS A 327 -32.99 2.15 -12.94
C LYS A 327 -32.10 3.18 -13.64
N VAL A 328 -32.05 4.40 -13.11
CA VAL A 328 -31.15 5.45 -13.65
C VAL A 328 -29.70 5.03 -13.46
N ARG A 329 -29.29 4.55 -12.27
CA ARG A 329 -27.92 4.08 -12.06
C ARG A 329 -27.55 2.90 -12.95
N GLN A 330 -28.47 1.94 -13.15
CA GLN A 330 -28.29 0.83 -14.09
C GLN A 330 -28.10 1.33 -15.52
N ALA A 331 -28.95 2.25 -15.96
CA ALA A 331 -28.86 2.83 -17.29
C ALA A 331 -27.51 3.56 -17.51
N LEU A 332 -27.12 4.43 -16.57
CA LEU A 332 -25.84 5.13 -16.64
C LEU A 332 -24.66 4.15 -16.67
N SER A 333 -24.73 3.06 -15.90
CA SER A 333 -23.70 2.01 -15.89
C SER A 333 -23.63 1.24 -17.21
N MET A 334 -24.78 0.97 -17.86
CA MET A 334 -24.84 0.28 -19.14
C MET A 334 -24.47 1.16 -20.34
N ALA A 335 -24.51 2.49 -20.19
CA ALA A 335 -24.16 3.44 -21.22
C ALA A 335 -22.64 3.63 -21.39
N ILE A 336 -21.82 3.17 -20.44
CA ILE A 336 -20.37 3.46 -20.38
C ILE A 336 -19.56 2.23 -20.77
N ASP A 337 -18.77 2.33 -21.86
CA ASP A 337 -17.80 1.32 -22.25
C ASP A 337 -16.51 1.46 -21.45
N LYS A 338 -16.36 0.59 -20.43
CA LYS A 338 -15.18 0.56 -19.55
C LYS A 338 -13.86 0.35 -20.31
N ASN A 339 -13.88 -0.44 -21.40
CA ASN A 339 -12.69 -0.66 -22.24
C ASN A 339 -12.25 0.66 -22.88
N LYS A 340 -13.18 1.39 -23.46
CA LYS A 340 -12.90 2.67 -24.11
C LYS A 340 -12.40 3.71 -23.10
N VAL A 341 -13.01 3.76 -21.89
CA VAL A 341 -12.54 4.63 -20.81
C VAL A 341 -11.10 4.29 -20.45
N MET A 342 -10.77 3.01 -20.19
CA MET A 342 -9.42 2.58 -19.84
C MET A 342 -8.40 2.84 -20.97
N GLN A 343 -8.77 2.57 -22.22
CA GLN A 343 -7.91 2.81 -23.38
C GLN A 343 -7.55 4.29 -23.52
N LEU A 344 -8.50 5.19 -23.39
CA LEU A 344 -8.28 6.62 -23.57
C LEU A 344 -7.68 7.31 -22.33
N ALA A 345 -8.03 6.83 -21.12
CA ALA A 345 -7.48 7.39 -19.88
C ALA A 345 -6.03 6.95 -19.62
N LEU A 346 -5.72 5.67 -19.86
CA LEU A 346 -4.45 5.04 -19.46
C LEU A 346 -3.63 4.51 -20.64
N GLY A 347 -4.04 4.76 -21.90
CA GLY A 347 -3.39 4.14 -23.08
C GLY A 347 -3.47 2.61 -23.07
N GLY A 348 -4.51 2.03 -22.43
CA GLY A 348 -4.68 0.59 -22.27
C GLY A 348 -3.84 -0.05 -21.15
N ASN A 349 -3.13 0.74 -20.35
CA ASN A 349 -2.26 0.24 -19.28
C ASN A 349 -3.02 0.11 -17.96
N GLY A 350 -3.96 -0.81 -17.91
CA GLY A 350 -4.79 -1.10 -16.75
C GLY A 350 -5.45 -2.46 -16.87
N GLU A 351 -6.28 -2.80 -15.90
CA GLU A 351 -7.11 -3.99 -15.88
C GLU A 351 -8.55 -3.61 -15.53
N LEU A 352 -9.53 -4.16 -16.24
CA LEU A 352 -10.94 -3.83 -16.01
C LEU A 352 -11.41 -4.29 -14.64
N ALA A 353 -12.14 -3.43 -13.95
CA ALA A 353 -12.77 -3.72 -12.68
C ALA A 353 -14.29 -3.95 -12.85
N TYR A 354 -14.83 -4.90 -12.10
CA TYR A 354 -16.24 -5.28 -12.14
C TYR A 354 -16.91 -5.22 -10.77
N SER A 355 -16.11 -5.06 -9.71
CA SER A 355 -16.60 -4.85 -8.34
C SER A 355 -15.89 -3.66 -7.70
N PRO A 356 -16.39 -3.14 -6.57
CA PRO A 356 -15.69 -2.10 -5.82
C PRO A 356 -14.28 -2.46 -5.39
N LEU A 357 -13.95 -3.74 -5.22
CA LEU A 357 -12.56 -4.19 -5.14
C LEU A 357 -11.98 -4.39 -6.54
N GLY A 358 -10.82 -3.80 -6.79
CA GLY A 358 -10.11 -3.99 -8.05
C GLY A 358 -9.61 -5.43 -8.23
N PRO A 359 -9.26 -5.82 -9.48
CA PRO A 359 -8.94 -7.22 -9.84
C PRO A 359 -7.72 -7.80 -9.10
N ALA A 360 -6.81 -6.96 -8.62
CA ALA A 360 -5.61 -7.42 -7.90
C ALA A 360 -5.86 -7.75 -6.42
N PHE A 361 -7.03 -7.41 -5.86
CA PHE A 361 -7.33 -7.73 -4.47
C PHE A 361 -7.56 -9.23 -4.27
N PRO A 362 -6.95 -9.86 -3.23
CA PRO A 362 -7.21 -11.26 -2.92
C PRO A 362 -8.69 -11.57 -2.65
N GLN A 363 -9.44 -10.60 -2.11
CA GLN A 363 -10.86 -10.70 -1.76
C GLN A 363 -11.81 -10.26 -2.87
N VAL A 364 -11.34 -10.03 -4.10
CA VAL A 364 -12.23 -9.68 -5.21
C VAL A 364 -13.29 -10.75 -5.45
N LEU A 365 -14.54 -10.36 -5.67
CA LEU A 365 -15.64 -11.30 -5.94
C LEU A 365 -15.38 -12.05 -7.25
N PRO A 366 -15.22 -13.41 -7.24
CA PRO A 366 -14.78 -14.16 -8.41
C PRO A 366 -15.69 -14.02 -9.64
N ASN A 367 -17.02 -13.91 -9.43
CA ASN A 367 -18.02 -13.80 -10.50
C ASN A 367 -18.55 -12.36 -10.68
N ALA A 368 -17.80 -11.35 -10.25
CA ALA A 368 -18.20 -9.95 -10.37
C ALA A 368 -18.51 -9.53 -11.82
N LYS A 369 -17.77 -10.08 -12.79
CA LYS A 369 -17.95 -9.77 -14.22
C LYS A 369 -19.32 -10.23 -14.74
N GLU A 370 -19.80 -11.39 -14.28
CA GLU A 370 -21.09 -11.95 -14.65
C GLU A 370 -22.25 -11.14 -14.08
N LEU A 371 -22.08 -10.62 -12.86
CA LEU A 371 -23.09 -9.84 -12.14
C LEU A 371 -23.16 -8.38 -12.59
N ALA A 372 -22.04 -7.81 -13.02
CA ALA A 372 -21.96 -6.39 -13.36
C ALA A 372 -22.79 -6.04 -14.59
N PRO A 373 -23.40 -4.83 -14.66
CA PRO A 373 -24.08 -4.34 -15.84
C PRO A 373 -23.18 -4.40 -17.08
N LYS A 374 -23.68 -5.01 -18.15
CA LYS A 374 -22.96 -5.08 -19.43
C LYS A 374 -23.18 -3.81 -20.23
N TYR A 375 -22.19 -3.39 -20.98
CA TYR A 375 -22.31 -2.25 -21.91
C TYR A 375 -23.39 -2.53 -22.95
N ASP A 376 -24.44 -1.72 -22.94
CA ASP A 376 -25.58 -1.77 -23.85
C ASP A 376 -26.26 -0.38 -23.87
N PRO A 377 -25.79 0.53 -24.74
CA PRO A 377 -26.35 1.89 -24.80
C PRO A 377 -27.80 1.95 -25.28
N ALA A 378 -28.26 0.95 -26.05
CA ALA A 378 -29.65 0.89 -26.49
C ALA A 378 -30.57 0.58 -25.31
N LYS A 379 -30.21 -0.42 -24.51
CA LYS A 379 -30.94 -0.76 -23.27
C LYS A 379 -30.87 0.36 -22.25
N ALA A 380 -29.70 1.02 -22.13
CA ALA A 380 -29.53 2.19 -21.25
C ALA A 380 -30.55 3.30 -21.59
N LYS A 381 -30.67 3.63 -22.88
CA LYS A 381 -31.64 4.63 -23.35
C LYS A 381 -33.08 4.22 -23.03
N ALA A 382 -33.46 2.96 -23.23
CA ALA A 382 -34.76 2.44 -22.89
C ALA A 382 -35.07 2.55 -21.40
N LEU A 383 -34.12 2.17 -20.52
CA LEU A 383 -34.24 2.26 -19.07
C LEU A 383 -34.41 3.72 -18.60
N LEU A 384 -33.69 4.69 -19.21
CA LEU A 384 -33.86 6.10 -18.90
C LEU A 384 -35.27 6.57 -19.27
N GLN A 385 -35.84 6.12 -20.40
CA GLN A 385 -37.20 6.42 -20.79
C GLN A 385 -38.23 5.82 -19.81
N GLU A 386 -38.07 4.56 -19.42
CA GLU A 386 -38.90 3.90 -18.43
C GLU A 386 -38.86 4.59 -17.06
N ALA A 387 -37.72 5.13 -16.67
CA ALA A 387 -37.57 5.90 -15.43
C ALA A 387 -38.07 7.34 -15.53
N GLY A 388 -38.59 7.78 -16.69
CA GLY A 388 -38.97 9.18 -16.93
C GLY A 388 -37.79 10.16 -16.87
N ALA A 389 -36.58 9.63 -17.04
CA ALA A 389 -35.33 10.36 -16.86
C ALA A 389 -34.68 10.73 -18.21
N THR A 390 -35.46 11.36 -19.09
CA THR A 390 -35.00 11.83 -20.40
C THR A 390 -34.38 13.23 -20.32
N ASN A 391 -33.39 13.52 -21.19
CA ASN A 391 -32.71 14.82 -21.27
C ASN A 391 -32.09 15.28 -19.94
N LEU A 392 -31.44 14.34 -19.22
CA LEU A 392 -30.82 14.62 -17.95
C LEU A 392 -29.63 15.58 -18.11
N LYS A 393 -29.49 16.48 -17.12
CA LYS A 393 -28.30 17.33 -16.95
C LYS A 393 -27.68 17.01 -15.60
N LEU A 394 -26.48 16.44 -15.61
CA LEU A 394 -25.78 15.99 -14.42
C LEU A 394 -24.45 16.73 -14.26
N ARG A 395 -23.98 16.85 -13.01
CA ARG A 395 -22.61 17.33 -12.70
C ARG A 395 -21.75 16.15 -12.27
N LEU A 396 -20.53 16.10 -12.78
CA LEU A 396 -19.52 15.11 -12.43
C LEU A 396 -18.31 15.82 -11.83
N SER A 397 -18.05 15.59 -10.56
CA SER A 397 -16.86 16.12 -9.90
C SER A 397 -15.70 15.14 -9.93
N THR A 398 -14.50 15.65 -10.15
CA THR A 398 -13.25 14.87 -10.20
C THR A 398 -12.03 15.68 -9.77
N GLY A 399 -10.95 14.99 -9.39
CA GLY A 399 -9.61 15.60 -9.34
C GLY A 399 -9.11 15.96 -10.74
N ASP A 400 -8.27 16.98 -10.84
CA ASP A 400 -7.76 17.55 -12.11
C ASP A 400 -6.55 16.81 -12.69
N ASP A 401 -6.18 15.63 -12.15
CA ASP A 401 -5.13 14.81 -12.77
C ASP A 401 -5.53 14.34 -14.18
N GLY A 402 -4.51 14.24 -15.05
CA GLY A 402 -4.74 14.02 -16.47
C GLY A 402 -5.48 12.72 -16.82
N ALA A 403 -5.31 11.65 -16.04
CA ALA A 403 -5.97 10.36 -16.27
C ALA A 403 -7.46 10.45 -15.90
N ASN A 404 -7.77 11.02 -14.73
CA ASN A 404 -9.16 11.21 -14.30
C ASN A 404 -9.92 12.15 -15.25
N ARG A 405 -9.28 13.25 -15.71
CA ARG A 405 -9.90 14.17 -16.66
C ARG A 405 -10.27 13.47 -17.95
N ARG A 406 -9.32 12.73 -18.57
CA ARG A 406 -9.60 11.96 -19.79
C ARG A 406 -10.70 10.92 -19.59
N ALA A 407 -10.71 10.21 -18.46
CA ALA A 407 -11.77 9.26 -18.15
C ALA A 407 -13.14 9.94 -18.09
N CYS A 408 -13.25 11.08 -17.43
CA CYS A 408 -14.50 11.85 -17.34
C CYS A 408 -14.97 12.39 -18.70
N GLU A 409 -14.05 12.81 -19.58
CA GLU A 409 -14.38 13.26 -20.96
C GLU A 409 -14.97 12.11 -21.79
N VAL A 410 -14.43 10.89 -21.67
CA VAL A 410 -14.98 9.71 -22.34
C VAL A 410 -16.38 9.38 -21.79
N ILE A 411 -16.54 9.37 -20.46
CA ILE A 411 -17.82 9.13 -19.79
C ILE A 411 -18.87 10.17 -20.25
N GLN A 412 -18.49 11.45 -20.32
CA GLN A 412 -19.36 12.52 -20.82
C GLN A 412 -19.84 12.25 -22.25
N ALA A 413 -18.93 11.86 -23.14
CA ALA A 413 -19.27 11.55 -24.53
C ALA A 413 -20.20 10.33 -24.65
N GLU A 414 -19.97 9.28 -23.88
CA GLU A 414 -20.80 8.06 -23.87
C GLU A 414 -22.19 8.33 -23.31
N LEU A 415 -22.29 9.09 -22.23
CA LEU A 415 -23.57 9.46 -21.63
C LEU A 415 -24.37 10.41 -22.55
N LYS A 416 -23.71 11.30 -23.28
CA LYS A 416 -24.35 12.16 -24.28
C LYS A 416 -25.01 11.35 -25.40
N ALA A 417 -24.44 10.21 -25.80
CA ALA A 417 -24.99 9.35 -26.84
C ALA A 417 -26.35 8.72 -26.45
N VAL A 418 -26.64 8.61 -25.14
CA VAL A 418 -27.93 8.13 -24.62
C VAL A 418 -28.85 9.25 -24.13
N GLY A 419 -28.52 10.53 -24.38
CA GLY A 419 -29.34 11.68 -24.04
C GLY A 419 -29.09 12.26 -22.64
N VAL A 420 -27.93 11.97 -22.03
CA VAL A 420 -27.54 12.53 -20.72
C VAL A 420 -26.40 13.55 -20.92
N GLU A 421 -26.67 14.81 -20.63
CA GLU A 421 -25.69 15.89 -20.65
C GLU A 421 -24.93 15.93 -19.32
N VAL A 422 -23.59 15.91 -19.37
CA VAL A 422 -22.75 15.93 -18.15
C VAL A 422 -21.83 17.15 -18.18
N ALA A 423 -21.86 17.96 -17.13
CA ALA A 423 -20.90 19.02 -16.89
C ALA A 423 -19.78 18.49 -15.96
N ILE A 424 -18.55 18.51 -16.47
CA ILE A 424 -17.36 18.06 -15.71
C ILE A 424 -16.84 19.24 -14.90
N GLU A 425 -16.65 19.01 -13.60
CA GLU A 425 -16.00 19.92 -12.65
C GLU A 425 -14.70 19.28 -12.16
N ALA A 426 -13.60 19.58 -12.86
CA ALA A 426 -12.27 19.10 -12.52
C ALA A 426 -11.55 20.18 -11.71
N VAL A 427 -11.22 19.86 -10.44
CA VAL A 427 -10.60 20.78 -9.48
C VAL A 427 -9.42 20.10 -8.78
N PRO A 428 -8.50 20.84 -8.12
CA PRO A 428 -7.42 20.25 -7.35
C PRO A 428 -7.93 19.16 -6.40
N GLY A 429 -7.18 18.06 -6.26
CA GLY A 429 -7.64 16.86 -5.56
C GLY A 429 -8.13 17.10 -4.14
N ALA A 430 -7.51 18.04 -3.39
CA ALA A 430 -7.97 18.43 -2.06
C ALA A 430 -9.37 19.09 -2.09
N GLU A 431 -9.63 19.94 -3.08
CA GLU A 431 -10.92 20.59 -3.30
C GLU A 431 -11.97 19.58 -3.76
N ALA A 432 -11.63 18.69 -4.71
CA ALA A 432 -12.51 17.60 -5.12
C ALA A 432 -12.95 16.74 -3.92
N ALA A 433 -12.02 16.44 -2.99
CA ALA A 433 -12.33 15.71 -1.76
C ALA A 433 -13.32 16.47 -0.85
N VAL A 434 -13.26 17.81 -0.79
CA VAL A 434 -14.22 18.64 -0.05
C VAL A 434 -15.60 18.58 -0.73
N ILE A 435 -15.65 18.78 -2.05
CA ILE A 435 -16.89 18.68 -2.84
C ILE A 435 -17.54 17.30 -2.66
N GLY A 436 -16.75 16.23 -2.78
CA GLY A 436 -17.24 14.87 -2.60
C GLY A 436 -17.82 14.60 -1.21
N ARG A 437 -17.27 15.22 -0.14
CA ARG A 437 -17.82 15.11 1.22
C ARG A 437 -19.12 15.86 1.41
N LYS A 438 -19.32 16.99 0.72
CA LYS A 438 -20.57 17.75 0.78
C LYS A 438 -21.72 17.03 0.10
N GLY A 439 -21.46 16.18 -0.91
CA GLY A 439 -22.47 15.39 -1.61
C GLY A 439 -23.40 16.21 -2.48
N GLU A 440 -22.93 17.30 -3.06
CA GLU A 440 -23.72 18.22 -3.90
C GLU A 440 -23.76 17.79 -5.39
N HIS A 441 -22.97 16.77 -5.77
CA HIS A 441 -22.90 16.26 -7.13
C HIS A 441 -23.55 14.88 -7.25
N PRO A 442 -24.36 14.63 -8.29
CA PRO A 442 -24.94 13.32 -8.55
C PRO A 442 -23.89 12.28 -8.97
N LEU A 443 -22.77 12.72 -9.59
CA LEU A 443 -21.68 11.86 -10.05
C LEU A 443 -20.36 12.33 -9.44
N TYR A 444 -19.54 11.38 -8.96
CA TYR A 444 -18.22 11.66 -8.43
C TYR A 444 -17.23 10.60 -8.91
N MET A 445 -16.14 11.04 -9.56
CA MET A 445 -15.06 10.13 -9.93
C MET A 445 -14.15 9.89 -8.73
N LEU A 446 -14.10 8.65 -8.25
CA LEU A 446 -13.32 8.23 -7.10
C LEU A 446 -12.29 7.18 -7.51
N ASN A 447 -11.08 7.34 -7.00
CA ASN A 447 -10.08 6.30 -7.01
C ASN A 447 -9.55 6.06 -5.59
N TYR A 448 -9.04 4.88 -5.36
CA TYR A 448 -8.38 4.54 -4.11
C TYR A 448 -7.24 3.54 -4.36
N ARG A 449 -6.28 3.50 -3.43
CA ARG A 449 -5.30 2.41 -3.29
C ARG A 449 -5.32 1.95 -1.84
N TYR A 450 -5.42 0.63 -1.65
CA TYR A 450 -5.46 0.03 -0.32
C TYR A 450 -4.96 -1.41 -0.41
N THR A 451 -4.64 -2.06 0.71
CA THR A 451 -4.02 -3.39 0.70
C THR A 451 -4.87 -4.49 1.33
N ASP A 452 -6.15 -4.20 1.56
CA ASP A 452 -7.09 -5.14 2.21
C ASP A 452 -8.53 -4.83 1.78
N GLY A 453 -9.39 -5.86 1.75
CA GLY A 453 -10.81 -5.73 1.44
C GLY A 453 -11.59 -4.84 2.42
N ASP A 454 -11.03 -4.51 3.59
CA ASP A 454 -11.60 -3.53 4.54
C ASP A 454 -11.79 -2.13 3.92
N VAL A 455 -11.16 -1.84 2.80
CA VAL A 455 -11.42 -0.60 2.06
C VAL A 455 -12.92 -0.43 1.74
N LEU A 456 -13.67 -1.51 1.62
CA LEU A 456 -15.13 -1.45 1.42
C LEU A 456 -15.85 -0.75 2.57
N HIS A 457 -15.39 -0.88 3.81
CA HIS A 457 -15.94 -0.11 4.93
C HIS A 457 -15.70 1.40 4.73
N ILE A 458 -14.53 1.78 4.24
CA ILE A 458 -14.19 3.19 3.97
C ILE A 458 -15.04 3.75 2.83
N LEU A 459 -15.37 2.92 1.84
CA LEU A 459 -16.08 3.31 0.61
C LEU A 459 -17.61 3.24 0.73
N LEU A 460 -18.15 2.23 1.43
CA LEU A 460 -19.55 1.85 1.32
C LEU A 460 -20.32 1.93 2.66
N HIS A 461 -19.63 1.88 3.82
CA HIS A 461 -20.29 2.04 5.12
C HIS A 461 -20.86 3.47 5.26
N LYS A 462 -22.00 3.63 5.93
CA LYS A 462 -22.64 4.95 6.16
C LYS A 462 -21.72 5.99 6.80
N THR A 463 -20.74 5.56 7.64
CA THR A 463 -19.73 6.43 8.26
C THR A 463 -18.41 6.42 7.51
N GLY A 464 -18.32 5.77 6.35
CA GLY A 464 -17.12 5.61 5.58
C GLY A 464 -16.56 6.95 5.07
N ALA A 465 -15.29 7.21 5.35
CA ALA A 465 -14.65 8.49 5.01
C ALA A 465 -14.61 8.79 3.50
N LEU A 466 -14.74 7.78 2.65
CA LEU A 466 -14.79 7.88 1.18
C LEU A 466 -16.14 7.45 0.60
N ASN A 467 -17.20 7.34 1.40
CA ASN A 467 -18.56 7.09 0.90
C ASN A 467 -19.08 8.35 0.18
N ARG A 468 -18.67 8.52 -1.08
CA ARG A 468 -19.07 9.66 -1.92
C ARG A 468 -20.43 9.49 -2.59
N GLY A 469 -20.98 8.27 -2.55
CA GLY A 469 -22.32 7.97 -3.04
C GLY A 469 -23.40 8.08 -1.95
N PHE A 470 -23.00 8.34 -0.71
CA PHE A 470 -23.91 8.43 0.45
C PHE A 470 -24.78 7.17 0.63
N TYR A 471 -24.20 6.02 0.33
CA TYR A 471 -24.85 4.73 0.48
C TYR A 471 -25.24 4.49 1.94
N THR A 472 -26.45 4.01 2.14
CA THR A 472 -26.95 3.62 3.46
C THR A 472 -27.80 2.37 3.29
N ASP A 473 -27.28 1.25 3.70
CA ASP A 473 -27.97 -0.03 3.71
C ASP A 473 -27.63 -0.78 5.00
N PRO A 474 -28.62 -1.05 5.88
CA PRO A 474 -28.36 -1.66 7.18
C PRO A 474 -27.67 -3.02 7.11
N ARG A 475 -27.96 -3.83 6.06
CA ARG A 475 -27.32 -5.14 5.87
C ARG A 475 -25.85 -4.99 5.49
N THR A 476 -25.56 -4.07 4.61
CA THR A 476 -24.18 -3.78 4.18
C THR A 476 -23.37 -3.19 5.33
N ASP A 477 -23.93 -2.25 6.09
CA ASP A 477 -23.28 -1.68 7.28
C ASP A 477 -22.94 -2.77 8.30
N ASP A 478 -23.90 -3.67 8.61
CA ASP A 478 -23.71 -4.77 9.56
C ASP A 478 -22.61 -5.76 9.08
N LEU A 479 -22.61 -6.10 7.79
CA LEU A 479 -21.55 -6.97 7.22
C LEU A 479 -20.18 -6.31 7.28
N LEU A 480 -20.10 -5.00 6.99
CA LEU A 480 -18.85 -4.24 7.02
C LEU A 480 -18.31 -4.08 8.44
N ASP A 481 -19.18 -3.95 9.44
CA ASP A 481 -18.77 -3.94 10.84
C ASP A 481 -18.32 -5.34 11.30
N LYS A 482 -19.09 -6.39 11.00
CA LYS A 482 -18.79 -7.76 11.39
C LYS A 482 -17.48 -8.30 10.79
N GLN A 483 -17.18 -7.98 9.51
CA GLN A 483 -15.95 -8.45 8.87
C GLN A 483 -14.68 -7.93 9.58
N ARG A 484 -14.75 -6.78 10.24
CA ARG A 484 -13.65 -6.22 11.03
C ARG A 484 -13.39 -6.97 12.33
N LEU A 485 -14.39 -7.70 12.82
CA LEU A 485 -14.34 -8.48 14.04
C LEU A 485 -14.03 -9.97 13.78
N GLU A 486 -14.10 -10.42 12.52
CA GLU A 486 -13.99 -11.83 12.13
C GLU A 486 -12.54 -12.22 11.81
N PHE A 487 -11.99 -13.13 12.59
CA PHE A 487 -10.62 -13.64 12.46
C PHE A 487 -10.52 -14.91 11.60
N ASP A 488 -11.63 -15.58 11.29
CA ASP A 488 -11.65 -16.66 10.30
C ASP A 488 -11.63 -16.04 8.88
N PRO A 489 -10.57 -16.24 8.09
CA PRO A 489 -10.44 -15.62 6.77
C PRO A 489 -11.58 -15.98 5.82
N LYS A 490 -12.07 -17.23 5.87
CA LYS A 490 -13.15 -17.69 4.97
C LYS A 490 -14.48 -17.02 5.30
N LYS A 491 -14.80 -16.87 6.59
CA LYS A 491 -16.02 -16.18 7.02
C LYS A 491 -15.93 -14.69 6.70
N ARG A 492 -14.76 -14.09 6.91
CA ARG A 492 -14.50 -12.69 6.57
C ARG A 492 -14.65 -12.44 5.08
N ASP A 493 -14.02 -13.27 4.23
CA ASP A 493 -14.10 -13.15 2.77
C ASP A 493 -15.55 -13.35 2.27
N ALA A 494 -16.33 -14.22 2.91
CA ALA A 494 -17.75 -14.39 2.56
C ALA A 494 -18.55 -13.11 2.81
N MET A 495 -18.30 -12.39 3.94
CA MET A 495 -18.95 -11.10 4.22
C MET A 495 -18.52 -10.03 3.23
N ILE A 496 -17.22 -9.94 2.91
CA ILE A 496 -16.66 -9.01 1.92
C ILE A 496 -17.26 -9.27 0.53
N ASN A 497 -17.42 -10.55 0.14
CA ASN A 497 -18.01 -10.93 -1.13
C ASN A 497 -19.49 -10.57 -1.22
N GLU A 498 -20.25 -10.75 -0.13
CA GLU A 498 -21.67 -10.37 -0.10
C GLU A 498 -21.85 -8.85 -0.24
N VAL A 499 -20.99 -8.05 0.42
CA VAL A 499 -20.99 -6.58 0.26
C VAL A 499 -20.73 -6.18 -1.19
N GLN A 500 -19.74 -6.81 -1.86
CA GLN A 500 -19.45 -6.55 -3.27
C GLN A 500 -20.65 -6.87 -4.16
N LYS A 501 -21.32 -8.00 -3.91
CA LYS A 501 -22.50 -8.40 -4.65
C LYS A 501 -23.63 -7.37 -4.51
N ILE A 502 -23.96 -6.96 -3.29
CA ILE A 502 -24.97 -5.92 -3.03
C ILE A 502 -24.61 -4.62 -3.77
N ALA A 503 -23.35 -4.17 -3.68
CA ALA A 503 -22.90 -2.94 -4.34
C ALA A 503 -23.05 -3.00 -5.87
N ILE A 504 -22.79 -4.17 -6.49
CA ILE A 504 -22.99 -4.39 -7.93
C ILE A 504 -24.48 -4.37 -8.28
N GLU A 505 -25.31 -5.12 -7.56
CA GLU A 505 -26.77 -5.23 -7.79
C GLU A 505 -27.48 -3.88 -7.62
N GLN A 506 -27.05 -3.09 -6.64
CA GLN A 506 -27.56 -1.75 -6.39
C GLN A 506 -26.94 -0.66 -7.28
N CYS A 507 -25.96 -1.01 -8.11
CA CYS A 507 -25.23 -0.05 -8.93
C CYS A 507 -24.79 1.18 -8.12
N TRP A 508 -24.25 0.99 -6.93
CA TRP A 508 -23.80 2.12 -6.12
C TRP A 508 -22.58 2.80 -6.71
N TRP A 509 -21.69 1.99 -7.21
CA TRP A 509 -20.46 2.42 -7.84
C TRP A 509 -20.27 1.66 -9.15
N LEU A 510 -19.92 2.36 -10.23
CA LEU A 510 -19.48 1.77 -11.47
C LEU A 510 -17.96 1.62 -11.43
N PRO A 511 -17.41 0.45 -11.06
CA PRO A 511 -15.98 0.18 -11.17
C PRO A 511 -15.59 0.21 -12.65
N LEU A 512 -14.50 0.89 -12.97
CA LEU A 512 -14.02 1.04 -14.34
C LEU A 512 -12.77 0.19 -14.57
N TYR A 513 -11.70 0.50 -13.85
CA TYR A 513 -10.41 -0.17 -13.99
C TYR A 513 -9.55 -0.03 -12.73
N ALA A 514 -8.56 -0.91 -12.62
CA ALA A 514 -7.38 -0.71 -11.79
C ALA A 514 -6.23 -0.23 -12.69
N ASP A 515 -5.43 0.70 -12.21
CA ASP A 515 -4.20 1.12 -12.89
C ASP A 515 -3.05 0.13 -12.65
N VAL A 516 -1.90 0.39 -13.24
CA VAL A 516 -0.68 -0.39 -13.00
C VAL A 516 0.33 0.43 -12.19
N THR A 517 1.04 -0.21 -11.28
CA THR A 517 2.30 0.30 -10.78
C THR A 517 3.38 -0.05 -11.78
N ALA A 518 4.18 0.92 -12.16
CA ALA A 518 5.27 0.75 -13.11
C ALA A 518 6.59 1.22 -12.50
N VAL A 519 7.62 0.40 -12.66
CA VAL A 519 9.00 0.71 -12.26
C VAL A 519 9.90 0.45 -13.44
N ALA A 520 10.79 1.38 -13.74
CA ALA A 520 11.80 1.22 -14.78
C ALA A 520 13.18 1.17 -14.14
N ILE A 521 13.93 0.10 -14.40
CA ILE A 521 15.25 -0.12 -13.81
C ILE A 521 16.29 -0.36 -14.89
N ARG A 522 17.51 0.10 -14.66
CA ARG A 522 18.66 -0.29 -15.49
C ARG A 522 18.97 -1.76 -15.27
N ASP A 523 19.51 -2.41 -16.30
CA ASP A 523 19.96 -3.83 -16.25
C ASP A 523 21.12 -4.07 -15.26
N THR A 524 21.78 -3.02 -14.83
CA THR A 524 22.79 -3.05 -13.74
C THR A 524 22.15 -3.26 -12.36
N VAL A 525 20.87 -2.95 -12.18
CA VAL A 525 20.15 -3.10 -10.91
C VAL A 525 19.64 -4.53 -10.78
N GLN A 526 20.07 -5.23 -9.74
CA GLN A 526 19.76 -6.65 -9.52
C GLN A 526 18.94 -6.82 -8.23
N ASP A 527 18.21 -7.94 -8.14
CA ASP A 527 17.34 -8.32 -7.00
C ASP A 527 16.31 -7.26 -6.59
N PHE A 528 15.89 -6.43 -7.55
CA PHE A 528 14.83 -5.46 -7.36
C PHE A 528 13.45 -6.13 -7.43
N GLU A 529 12.60 -5.86 -6.45
CA GLU A 529 11.21 -6.34 -6.40
C GLU A 529 10.22 -5.18 -6.65
N ASN A 530 9.32 -5.34 -7.63
CA ASN A 530 8.13 -4.50 -7.76
C ASN A 530 7.02 -5.11 -6.90
N ALA A 531 6.98 -4.72 -5.64
CA ALA A 531 6.15 -5.36 -4.63
C ALA A 531 4.64 -5.15 -4.87
N TRP A 532 3.84 -6.12 -4.45
CA TRP A 532 2.39 -6.16 -4.60
C TRP A 532 1.66 -4.99 -3.92
N ASP A 533 2.21 -4.50 -2.81
CA ASP A 533 1.68 -3.41 -1.99
C ASP A 533 2.25 -2.02 -2.37
N ALA A 534 2.90 -1.94 -3.53
CA ALA A 534 3.62 -0.77 -4.03
C ALA A 534 4.74 -0.26 -3.09
N ARG A 535 5.15 -1.07 -2.11
CA ARG A 535 6.30 -0.77 -1.24
C ARG A 535 7.56 -1.26 -1.91
N ILE A 536 8.54 -0.40 -2.01
CA ILE A 536 9.83 -0.73 -2.58
C ILE A 536 10.81 -0.93 -1.44
N TYR A 537 11.51 -2.06 -1.45
CA TYR A 537 12.55 -2.37 -0.48
C TYR A 537 13.89 -2.53 -1.22
N TYR A 538 14.90 -1.78 -0.79
CA TYR A 538 16.21 -1.80 -1.42
C TYR A 538 17.24 -2.64 -0.66
N LYS A 539 16.86 -3.32 0.41
CA LYS A 539 17.77 -4.14 1.24
C LYS A 539 18.47 -5.24 0.44
N ASP A 540 17.75 -5.88 -0.47
CA ASP A 540 18.29 -6.97 -1.30
C ASP A 540 18.95 -6.48 -2.59
N VAL A 541 18.74 -5.22 -2.95
CA VAL A 541 19.21 -4.65 -4.22
C VAL A 541 20.73 -4.48 -4.22
N TRP A 542 21.35 -4.85 -5.34
CA TRP A 542 22.77 -4.65 -5.59
C TRP A 542 23.02 -4.20 -7.04
N LEU A 543 24.19 -3.61 -7.27
CA LEU A 543 24.57 -3.11 -8.59
C LEU A 543 25.58 -4.06 -9.23
N LYS A 544 25.26 -4.52 -10.45
CA LYS A 544 26.18 -5.26 -11.29
C LYS A 544 27.28 -4.30 -11.80
N ALA A 545 28.52 -4.79 -11.85
CA ALA A 545 29.66 -4.05 -12.36
C ALA A 545 29.54 -3.78 -13.88
#